data_e59f0be41c7c5ebad17e433a176dbec4
#
_entry.id   e59f0be41c7c5ebad17e433a176dbec4
#
_cell.length_a   1.000
_cell.length_b   1.000
_cell.length_c   1.000
_cell.angle_alpha   90.00
_cell.angle_beta   90.00
_cell.angle_gamma   90.00
#
_symmetry.space_group_name_H-M   'P 1'
#
loop_
_entity.id
_entity.type
_entity.pdbx_description
1 polymer ?
#
loop_
_entity_poly.entity_id
_entity_poly.type
_entity_poly.pdbx_seq_one_letter_code
_entity_poly.pdbx_strand_id
1 'polypeptide(L)'
;MAGLVGELVRRGVDLGVADLTVGTSAGAIVGAILTTGQDLGRLAEVATRPGPAPRRGVDASVAGAVFAVLGRPGLEPEEARRRVGRIALDHADADREASAEAERALLAGRGALIGTNAWPVEGELLITAVEAATGEPTVWDRTSGVPLVHAVAASSAFPAAEPPVSVQGRHYMDGALRAGANADLAAGARTVVVIEPLAHLNPREPLDRRPTADGARTADGARTVVTLAPDAEAVRAFGSDLNDRTNWAPAYLAGLAQAPATAERLRSVWQPGPGR
;
A
#
# COMPACT_ATOMS: atom_id res chain seq x y z
N MET A 1 0.87 -5.41 8.90
CA MET A 1 -0.10 -4.28 8.81
C MET A 1 -1.50 -4.71 9.25
N ALA A 2 -2.17 -5.66 8.59
CA ALA A 2 -3.56 -6.04 8.91
C ALA A 2 -3.79 -6.42 10.38
N GLY A 3 -2.91 -7.25 10.99
CA GLY A 3 -2.99 -7.61 12.40
C GLY A 3 -2.88 -6.39 13.33
N LEU A 4 -1.90 -5.51 13.06
CA LEU A 4 -1.72 -4.28 13.81
C LEU A 4 -2.98 -3.39 13.76
N VAL A 5 -3.45 -3.07 12.56
CA VAL A 5 -4.58 -2.15 12.37
C VAL A 5 -5.88 -2.72 12.93
N GLY A 6 -6.16 -4.01 12.69
CA GLY A 6 -7.34 -4.67 13.24
C GLY A 6 -7.35 -4.69 14.79
N GLU A 7 -6.20 -4.89 15.42
CA GLU A 7 -6.09 -4.83 16.88
C GLU A 7 -6.17 -3.40 17.42
N LEU A 8 -5.67 -2.40 16.70
CA LEU A 8 -5.84 -0.99 17.07
C LEU A 8 -7.32 -0.62 17.13
N VAL A 9 -8.11 -1.00 16.12
CA VAL A 9 -9.57 -0.79 16.12
C VAL A 9 -10.22 -1.44 17.34
N ARG A 10 -9.90 -2.71 17.64
CA ARG A 10 -10.43 -3.40 18.84
C ARG A 10 -10.05 -2.72 20.15
N ARG A 11 -8.93 -1.99 20.17
CA ARG A 11 -8.45 -1.22 21.33
C ARG A 11 -8.98 0.21 21.38
N GLY A 12 -9.92 0.56 20.51
CA GLY A 12 -10.55 1.88 20.45
C GLY A 12 -9.71 2.94 19.74
N VAL A 13 -8.71 2.54 18.96
CA VAL A 13 -7.96 3.42 18.05
C VAL A 13 -8.37 3.10 16.64
N ASP A 14 -9.47 3.71 16.19
CA ASP A 14 -9.98 3.53 14.83
C ASP A 14 -9.30 4.51 13.87
N LEU A 15 -8.51 3.98 12.94
CA LEU A 15 -7.87 4.75 11.89
C LEU A 15 -8.80 4.98 10.69
N GLY A 16 -9.93 4.27 10.62
CA GLY A 16 -10.93 4.41 9.57
C GLY A 16 -11.71 5.72 9.62
N VAL A 17 -11.68 6.41 10.78
CA VAL A 17 -12.32 7.72 10.96
C VAL A 17 -11.43 8.90 10.56
N ALA A 18 -10.29 8.65 9.91
CA ALA A 18 -9.43 9.70 9.38
C ALA A 18 -10.17 10.55 8.34
N ASP A 19 -9.90 11.86 8.33
CA ASP A 19 -10.43 12.76 7.28
C ASP A 19 -9.87 12.39 5.91
N LEU A 20 -8.59 11.95 5.89
CA LEU A 20 -7.87 11.54 4.69
C LEU A 20 -7.11 10.24 4.96
N THR A 21 -7.31 9.25 4.10
CA THR A 21 -6.52 8.01 4.04
C THR A 21 -5.77 7.95 2.71
N VAL A 22 -4.46 7.72 2.77
CA VAL A 22 -3.64 7.49 1.57
C VAL A 22 -3.24 6.01 1.54
N GLY A 23 -3.76 5.30 0.56
CA GLY A 23 -3.51 3.87 0.36
C GLY A 23 -2.48 3.62 -0.74
N THR A 24 -1.46 2.82 -0.44
CA THR A 24 -0.42 2.40 -1.38
C THR A 24 -0.18 0.90 -1.22
N SER A 25 -0.24 0.13 -2.29
CA SER A 25 0.04 -1.32 -2.28
C SER A 25 -0.81 -2.06 -1.22
N ALA A 26 -0.21 -2.76 -0.28
CA ALA A 26 -0.93 -3.36 0.84
C ALA A 26 -1.74 -2.33 1.65
N GLY A 27 -1.29 -1.07 1.72
CA GLY A 27 -2.00 0.04 2.33
C GLY A 27 -3.27 0.43 1.59
N ALA A 28 -3.33 0.25 0.26
CA ALA A 28 -4.54 0.46 -0.52
C ALA A 28 -5.62 -0.57 -0.15
N ILE A 29 -5.25 -1.83 0.07
CA ILE A 29 -6.17 -2.89 0.50
C ILE A 29 -6.72 -2.57 1.90
N VAL A 30 -5.83 -2.32 2.88
CA VAL A 30 -6.22 -2.04 4.27
C VAL A 30 -7.01 -0.74 4.37
N GLY A 31 -6.58 0.32 3.66
CA GLY A 31 -7.27 1.60 3.61
C GLY A 31 -8.68 1.48 3.03
N ALA A 32 -8.84 0.75 1.93
CA ALA A 32 -10.15 0.50 1.33
C ALA A 32 -11.09 -0.24 2.30
N ILE A 33 -10.61 -1.30 2.98
CA ILE A 33 -11.41 -2.03 3.97
C ILE A 33 -11.84 -1.12 5.13
N LEU A 34 -10.91 -0.35 5.69
CA LEU A 34 -11.18 0.54 6.82
C LEU A 34 -12.19 1.62 6.46
N THR A 35 -11.94 2.36 5.39
CA THR A 35 -12.75 3.54 5.03
C THR A 35 -14.13 3.19 4.46
N THR A 36 -14.31 1.95 3.98
CA THR A 36 -15.61 1.45 3.51
C THR A 36 -16.37 0.65 4.58
N GLY A 37 -15.84 0.57 5.81
CA GLY A 37 -16.48 -0.14 6.90
C GLY A 37 -16.55 -1.67 6.73
N GLN A 38 -15.67 -2.23 5.89
CA GLN A 38 -15.59 -3.67 5.71
C GLN A 38 -14.77 -4.34 6.81
N ASP A 39 -14.99 -5.65 7.00
CA ASP A 39 -14.32 -6.41 8.06
C ASP A 39 -12.85 -6.72 7.71
N LEU A 40 -11.93 -6.21 8.52
CA LEU A 40 -10.50 -6.54 8.47
C LEU A 40 -10.21 -8.02 8.80
N GLY A 41 -11.14 -8.74 9.42
CA GLY A 41 -11.04 -10.17 9.68
C GLY A 41 -10.81 -11.00 8.41
N ARG A 42 -11.26 -10.52 7.25
CA ARG A 42 -10.98 -11.15 5.94
C ARG A 42 -9.48 -11.31 5.67
N LEU A 43 -8.67 -10.34 6.10
CA LEU A 43 -7.22 -10.40 5.95
C LEU A 43 -6.59 -11.41 6.92
N ALA A 44 -7.19 -11.59 8.11
CA ALA A 44 -6.78 -12.64 9.06
C ALA A 44 -7.00 -14.04 8.47
N GLU A 45 -8.16 -14.27 7.85
CA GLU A 45 -8.47 -15.54 7.21
C GLU A 45 -7.48 -15.88 6.10
N VAL A 46 -7.10 -14.89 5.27
CA VAL A 46 -6.11 -15.10 4.20
C VAL A 46 -4.72 -15.37 4.77
N ALA A 47 -4.34 -14.69 5.85
CA ALA A 47 -3.04 -14.90 6.49
C ALA A 47 -2.90 -16.28 7.14
N THR A 48 -4.00 -16.83 7.66
CA THR A 48 -3.99 -18.08 8.45
C THR A 48 -4.40 -19.32 7.67
N ARG A 49 -5.05 -19.17 6.50
CA ARG A 49 -5.42 -20.31 5.66
C ARG A 49 -4.25 -20.78 4.82
N PRO A 50 -4.00 -22.11 4.76
CA PRO A 50 -3.18 -22.68 3.71
C PRO A 50 -3.86 -22.42 2.37
N GLY A 51 -3.39 -21.44 1.63
CA GLY A 51 -3.90 -21.18 0.29
C GLY A 51 -3.22 -22.06 -0.76
N PRO A 52 -3.80 -22.24 -1.95
CA PRO A 52 -3.07 -22.83 -3.06
C PRO A 52 -1.76 -22.06 -3.27
N ALA A 53 -0.72 -22.77 -3.68
CA ALA A 53 0.53 -22.15 -4.09
C ALA A 53 0.24 -21.02 -5.11
N PRO A 54 1.02 -19.92 -5.11
CA PRO A 54 0.86 -18.87 -6.10
C PRO A 54 0.82 -19.50 -7.49
N ARG A 55 -0.17 -19.13 -8.29
CA ARG A 55 -0.44 -19.75 -9.61
C ARG A 55 0.71 -19.62 -10.60
N ARG A 56 1.55 -18.62 -10.45
CA ARG A 56 2.87 -18.49 -11.08
C ARG A 56 3.84 -17.97 -10.03
N GLY A 57 5.00 -18.62 -9.93
CA GLY A 57 6.12 -18.05 -9.18
C GLY A 57 6.49 -16.69 -9.82
N VAL A 58 7.02 -15.80 -8.98
CA VAL A 58 7.68 -14.59 -9.46
C VAL A 58 8.67 -14.99 -10.55
N ASP A 59 8.58 -14.40 -11.75
CA ASP A 59 9.61 -14.62 -12.76
C ASP A 59 10.91 -14.00 -12.25
N ALA A 60 11.85 -14.87 -11.87
CA ALA A 60 13.10 -14.45 -11.26
C ALA A 60 13.93 -13.53 -12.16
N SER A 61 13.78 -13.65 -13.48
CA SER A 61 14.49 -12.81 -14.45
C SER A 61 13.90 -11.40 -14.47
N VAL A 62 12.56 -11.30 -14.46
CA VAL A 62 11.85 -10.02 -14.38
C VAL A 62 12.10 -9.34 -13.04
N ALA A 63 12.00 -10.10 -11.93
CA ALA A 63 12.30 -9.60 -10.60
C ALA A 63 13.73 -9.06 -10.52
N GLY A 64 14.71 -9.81 -11.02
CA GLY A 64 16.10 -9.39 -11.08
C GLY A 64 16.29 -8.09 -11.88
N ALA A 65 15.65 -7.97 -13.04
CA ALA A 65 15.72 -6.77 -13.87
C ALA A 65 15.09 -5.54 -13.16
N VAL A 66 13.92 -5.71 -12.54
CA VAL A 66 13.24 -4.65 -11.79
C VAL A 66 14.11 -4.16 -10.63
N PHE A 67 14.61 -5.07 -9.79
CA PHE A 67 15.43 -4.71 -8.65
C PHE A 67 16.80 -4.12 -9.07
N ALA A 68 17.38 -4.55 -10.18
CA ALA A 68 18.60 -3.95 -10.73
C ALA A 68 18.37 -2.49 -11.16
N VAL A 69 17.20 -2.16 -11.70
CA VAL A 69 16.83 -0.77 -12.02
C VAL A 69 16.64 0.04 -10.74
N LEU A 70 15.84 -0.49 -9.78
CA LEU A 70 15.52 0.24 -8.54
C LEU A 70 16.74 0.45 -7.64
N GLY A 71 17.68 -0.49 -7.63
CA GLY A 71 18.93 -0.41 -6.86
C GLY A 71 20.06 0.36 -7.53
N ARG A 72 19.86 0.94 -8.73
CA ARG A 72 20.92 1.62 -9.47
C ARG A 72 21.23 2.99 -8.89
N PRO A 73 22.44 3.23 -8.35
CA PRO A 73 22.82 4.53 -7.82
C PRO A 73 22.76 5.64 -8.88
N GLY A 74 22.27 6.80 -8.50
CA GLY A 74 22.22 7.99 -9.38
C GLY A 74 21.21 7.93 -10.52
N LEU A 75 20.34 6.91 -10.56
CA LEU A 75 19.24 6.90 -11.52
C LEU A 75 18.11 7.78 -10.99
N GLU A 76 17.70 8.75 -11.81
CA GLU A 76 16.58 9.62 -11.47
C GLU A 76 15.28 8.82 -11.26
N PRO A 77 14.47 9.14 -10.23
CA PRO A 77 13.27 8.38 -9.89
C PRO A 77 12.28 8.22 -11.05
N GLU A 78 12.10 9.25 -11.86
CA GLU A 78 11.23 9.21 -13.04
C GLU A 78 11.74 8.21 -14.08
N GLU A 79 13.04 8.24 -14.37
CA GLU A 79 13.65 7.31 -15.31
C GLU A 79 13.62 5.87 -14.78
N ALA A 80 13.80 5.69 -13.47
CA ALA A 80 13.67 4.38 -12.85
C ALA A 80 12.24 3.81 -13.05
N ARG A 81 11.21 4.63 -12.81
CA ARG A 81 9.81 4.23 -13.02
C ARG A 81 9.53 3.88 -14.49
N ARG A 82 10.01 4.69 -15.44
CA ARG A 82 9.84 4.40 -16.88
C ARG A 82 10.49 3.07 -17.28
N ARG A 83 11.68 2.78 -16.76
CA ARG A 83 12.38 1.52 -17.06
C ARG A 83 11.66 0.32 -16.45
N VAL A 84 11.24 0.43 -15.20
CA VAL A 84 10.46 -0.62 -14.52
C VAL A 84 9.14 -0.87 -15.25
N GLY A 85 8.44 0.19 -15.64
CA GLY A 85 7.20 0.08 -16.40
C GLY A 85 7.39 -0.60 -17.76
N ARG A 86 8.48 -0.30 -18.48
CA ARG A 86 8.80 -0.97 -19.75
C ARG A 86 9.05 -2.47 -19.53
N ILE A 87 9.81 -2.84 -18.50
CA ILE A 87 10.04 -4.26 -18.16
C ILE A 87 8.70 -4.97 -17.90
N ALA A 88 7.79 -4.33 -17.15
CA ALA A 88 6.48 -4.91 -16.86
C ALA A 88 5.60 -5.07 -18.13
N LEU A 89 5.60 -4.08 -19.01
CA LEU A 89 4.86 -4.12 -20.28
C LEU A 89 5.43 -5.14 -21.25
N ASP A 90 6.75 -5.18 -21.43
CA ASP A 90 7.42 -6.14 -22.32
C ASP A 90 7.15 -7.58 -21.86
N HIS A 91 7.15 -7.82 -20.54
CA HIS A 91 6.79 -9.12 -19.98
C HIS A 91 5.32 -9.48 -20.21
N ALA A 92 4.41 -8.52 -20.03
CA ALA A 92 2.99 -8.71 -20.28
C ALA A 92 2.69 -8.98 -21.77
N ASP A 93 3.40 -8.29 -22.67
CA ASP A 93 3.26 -8.45 -24.12
C ASP A 93 3.84 -9.78 -24.64
N ALA A 94 4.82 -10.34 -23.96
CA ALA A 94 5.42 -11.63 -24.32
C ALA A 94 4.43 -12.82 -24.23
N ASP A 95 3.44 -12.73 -23.32
CA ASP A 95 2.35 -13.70 -23.20
C ASP A 95 1.07 -12.96 -22.76
N ARG A 96 0.41 -12.34 -23.71
CA ARG A 96 -0.79 -11.51 -23.49
C ARG A 96 -1.97 -12.26 -22.90
N GLU A 97 -2.16 -13.52 -23.30
CA GLU A 97 -3.28 -14.32 -22.79
C GLU A 97 -3.08 -14.65 -21.33
N ALA A 98 -1.90 -15.11 -20.95
CA ALA A 98 -1.55 -15.40 -19.57
C ALA A 98 -1.54 -14.14 -18.71
N SER A 99 -1.09 -13.01 -19.25
CA SER A 99 -1.10 -11.72 -18.54
C SER A 99 -2.53 -11.24 -18.29
N ALA A 100 -3.42 -11.34 -19.26
CA ALA A 100 -4.84 -10.99 -19.10
C ALA A 100 -5.56 -11.93 -18.13
N GLU A 101 -5.22 -13.22 -18.08
CA GLU A 101 -5.74 -14.15 -17.05
C GLU A 101 -5.25 -13.77 -15.67
N ALA A 102 -3.96 -13.47 -15.51
CA ALA A 102 -3.37 -13.06 -14.24
C ALA A 102 -3.98 -11.73 -13.75
N GLU A 103 -4.20 -10.76 -14.63
CA GLU A 103 -4.88 -9.50 -14.29
C GLU A 103 -6.31 -9.74 -13.79
N ARG A 104 -7.09 -10.59 -14.48
CA ARG A 104 -8.45 -10.95 -14.04
C ARG A 104 -8.41 -11.62 -12.66
N ALA A 105 -7.46 -12.51 -12.42
CA ALA A 105 -7.28 -13.18 -11.14
C ALA A 105 -6.89 -12.20 -10.02
N LEU A 106 -6.03 -11.22 -10.34
CA LEU A 106 -5.64 -10.14 -9.43
C LEU A 106 -6.86 -9.28 -9.05
N LEU A 107 -7.63 -8.82 -10.02
CA LEU A 107 -8.86 -8.03 -9.78
C LEU A 107 -9.86 -8.81 -8.93
N ALA A 108 -10.12 -10.07 -9.24
CA ALA A 108 -11.02 -10.92 -8.47
C ALA A 108 -10.51 -11.12 -7.03
N GLY A 109 -9.21 -11.37 -6.86
CA GLY A 109 -8.58 -11.52 -5.55
C GLY A 109 -8.67 -10.24 -4.72
N ARG A 110 -8.39 -9.07 -5.30
CA ARG A 110 -8.50 -7.79 -4.58
C ARG A 110 -9.96 -7.47 -4.24
N GLY A 111 -10.90 -7.73 -5.16
CA GLY A 111 -12.33 -7.58 -4.91
C GLY A 111 -12.81 -8.44 -3.74
N ALA A 112 -12.38 -9.70 -3.67
CA ALA A 112 -12.69 -10.59 -2.55
C ALA A 112 -12.10 -10.10 -1.21
N LEU A 113 -10.90 -9.51 -1.22
CA LEU A 113 -10.28 -8.95 -0.02
C LEU A 113 -11.01 -7.72 0.49
N ILE A 114 -11.27 -6.74 -0.38
CA ILE A 114 -11.87 -5.47 0.03
C ILE A 114 -13.39 -5.55 0.21
N GLY A 115 -14.06 -6.53 -0.40
CA GLY A 115 -15.47 -6.81 -0.20
C GLY A 115 -16.46 -5.81 -0.79
N THR A 116 -16.00 -4.78 -1.48
CA THR A 116 -16.82 -3.77 -2.14
C THR A 116 -16.10 -3.20 -3.36
N ASN A 117 -16.86 -2.63 -4.30
CA ASN A 117 -16.30 -1.89 -5.44
C ASN A 117 -16.62 -0.38 -5.36
N ALA A 118 -17.33 0.02 -4.30
CA ALA A 118 -17.69 1.41 -4.07
C ALA A 118 -16.61 2.12 -3.24
N TRP A 119 -16.28 3.35 -3.63
CA TRP A 119 -15.47 4.24 -2.82
C TRP A 119 -16.20 4.63 -1.53
N PRO A 120 -15.46 5.00 -0.46
CA PRO A 120 -16.08 5.44 0.79
C PRO A 120 -16.95 6.67 0.56
N VAL A 121 -18.08 6.74 1.26
CA VAL A 121 -18.98 7.89 1.23
C VAL A 121 -18.45 9.01 2.13
N GLU A 122 -17.93 8.64 3.28
CA GLU A 122 -17.36 9.55 4.27
C GLU A 122 -15.83 9.50 4.23
N GLY A 123 -15.19 10.61 4.59
CA GLY A 123 -13.75 10.75 4.49
C GLY A 123 -13.25 10.77 3.05
N GLU A 124 -11.97 10.93 2.90
CA GLU A 124 -11.28 10.89 1.60
C GLU A 124 -10.33 9.69 1.56
N LEU A 125 -10.44 8.89 0.51
CA LEU A 125 -9.50 7.82 0.23
C LEU A 125 -8.76 8.13 -1.07
N LEU A 126 -7.46 8.30 -0.98
CA LEU A 126 -6.55 8.42 -2.12
C LEU A 126 -5.84 7.10 -2.35
N ILE A 127 -5.88 6.58 -3.56
CA ILE A 127 -5.15 5.39 -3.98
C ILE A 127 -4.10 5.79 -5.00
N THR A 128 -2.84 5.45 -4.71
CA THR A 128 -1.70 5.80 -5.57
C THR A 128 -1.35 4.68 -6.54
N ALA A 129 -0.96 5.04 -7.75
CA ALA A 129 -0.42 4.12 -8.75
C ALA A 129 0.63 4.83 -9.61
N VAL A 130 1.27 4.10 -10.51
CA VAL A 130 2.20 4.65 -11.50
C VAL A 130 1.80 4.13 -12.88
N GLU A 131 1.66 5.00 -13.87
CA GLU A 131 1.44 4.59 -15.25
C GLU A 131 2.68 3.86 -15.80
N ALA A 132 2.50 2.66 -16.30
CA ALA A 132 3.64 1.82 -16.70
C ALA A 132 4.36 2.34 -17.94
N ALA A 133 3.64 2.95 -18.90
CA ALA A 133 4.24 3.45 -20.13
C ALA A 133 5.10 4.70 -19.93
N THR A 134 4.64 5.62 -19.10
CA THR A 134 5.27 6.94 -18.90
C THR A 134 6.10 7.03 -17.63
N GLY A 135 5.82 6.19 -16.62
CA GLY A 135 6.37 6.32 -15.28
C GLY A 135 5.73 7.45 -14.48
N GLU A 136 4.65 8.07 -14.98
CA GLU A 136 3.98 9.16 -14.29
C GLU A 136 3.18 8.65 -13.09
N PRO A 137 3.31 9.31 -11.92
CA PRO A 137 2.48 9.03 -10.77
C PRO A 137 1.01 9.40 -11.02
N THR A 138 0.12 8.57 -10.51
CA THR A 138 -1.32 8.79 -10.56
C THR A 138 -1.91 8.62 -9.17
N VAL A 139 -2.88 9.46 -8.83
CA VAL A 139 -3.64 9.37 -7.58
C VAL A 139 -5.12 9.34 -7.95
N TRP A 140 -5.83 8.33 -7.46
CA TRP A 140 -7.27 8.20 -7.66
C TRP A 140 -8.03 8.38 -6.36
N ASP A 141 -9.22 8.93 -6.51
CA ASP A 141 -10.24 9.13 -5.50
C ASP A 141 -11.63 8.74 -6.04
N ARG A 142 -12.68 9.01 -5.24
CA ARG A 142 -14.07 8.74 -5.64
C ARG A 142 -14.54 9.50 -6.90
N THR A 143 -13.86 10.59 -7.28
CA THR A 143 -14.22 11.43 -8.44
C THR A 143 -13.51 11.01 -9.72
N SER A 144 -12.53 10.14 -9.63
CA SER A 144 -11.66 9.72 -10.74
C SER A 144 -12.38 8.86 -11.80
N GLY A 145 -13.59 8.39 -11.52
CA GLY A 145 -14.33 7.50 -12.42
C GLY A 145 -13.73 6.09 -12.53
N VAL A 146 -12.77 5.75 -11.67
CA VAL A 146 -12.12 4.43 -11.61
C VAL A 146 -12.80 3.60 -10.52
N PRO A 147 -13.23 2.35 -10.79
CA PRO A 147 -13.77 1.48 -9.76
C PRO A 147 -12.73 1.20 -8.66
N LEU A 148 -13.14 1.16 -7.39
CA LEU A 148 -12.21 0.99 -6.25
C LEU A 148 -11.35 -0.27 -6.38
N VAL A 149 -11.92 -1.39 -6.84
CA VAL A 149 -11.16 -2.64 -7.05
C VAL A 149 -10.02 -2.45 -8.04
N HIS A 150 -10.24 -1.71 -9.14
CA HIS A 150 -9.20 -1.45 -10.14
C HIS A 150 -8.10 -0.55 -9.58
N ALA A 151 -8.45 0.49 -8.84
CA ALA A 151 -7.49 1.36 -8.18
C ALA A 151 -6.62 0.58 -7.18
N VAL A 152 -7.24 -0.26 -6.33
CA VAL A 152 -6.53 -1.10 -5.35
C VAL A 152 -5.67 -2.16 -6.03
N ALA A 153 -6.17 -2.80 -7.09
CA ALA A 153 -5.41 -3.80 -7.83
C ALA A 153 -4.18 -3.17 -8.49
N ALA A 154 -4.34 -2.05 -9.19
CA ALA A 154 -3.23 -1.32 -9.81
C ALA A 154 -2.21 -0.85 -8.78
N SER A 155 -2.67 -0.27 -7.65
CA SER A 155 -1.81 0.17 -6.55
C SER A 155 -0.98 -0.97 -5.93
N SER A 156 -1.44 -2.21 -6.04
CA SER A 156 -0.77 -3.40 -5.49
C SER A 156 -0.21 -4.35 -6.56
N ALA A 157 -0.09 -3.88 -7.80
CA ALA A 157 0.51 -4.62 -8.92
C ALA A 157 2.01 -4.32 -9.00
N PHE A 158 2.80 -4.89 -8.05
CA PHE A 158 4.25 -4.68 -8.08
C PHE A 158 4.86 -5.44 -9.27
N PRO A 159 5.59 -4.76 -10.17
CA PRO A 159 6.25 -5.39 -11.30
C PRO A 159 7.16 -6.54 -10.84
N ALA A 160 7.12 -7.63 -11.54
CA ALA A 160 7.75 -8.91 -11.19
C ALA A 160 6.91 -9.86 -10.30
N ALA A 161 5.91 -9.37 -9.58
CA ALA A 161 5.00 -10.19 -8.80
C ALA A 161 3.60 -10.30 -9.44
N GLU A 162 3.14 -9.21 -10.03
CA GLU A 162 1.80 -9.09 -10.61
C GLU A 162 1.89 -8.39 -11.99
N PRO A 163 0.97 -8.66 -12.91
CA PRO A 163 0.90 -7.93 -14.18
C PRO A 163 0.45 -6.48 -13.95
N PRO A 164 0.81 -5.56 -14.87
CA PRO A 164 0.23 -4.23 -14.84
C PRO A 164 -1.28 -4.29 -15.07
N VAL A 165 -2.04 -3.44 -14.36
CA VAL A 165 -3.50 -3.42 -14.40
C VAL A 165 -4.00 -2.40 -15.41
N SER A 166 -4.93 -2.81 -16.26
CA SER A 166 -5.55 -1.94 -17.26
C SER A 166 -6.67 -1.09 -16.64
N VAL A 167 -6.54 0.23 -16.74
CA VAL A 167 -7.53 1.21 -16.30
C VAL A 167 -7.71 2.25 -17.39
N GLN A 168 -8.93 2.40 -17.91
CA GLN A 168 -9.27 3.40 -18.93
C GLN A 168 -8.32 3.39 -20.15
N GLY A 169 -7.89 2.19 -20.60
CA GLY A 169 -7.03 2.00 -21.77
C GLY A 169 -5.54 2.25 -21.52
N ARG A 170 -5.13 2.47 -20.29
CA ARG A 170 -3.73 2.61 -19.85
C ARG A 170 -3.38 1.50 -18.87
N HIS A 171 -2.10 1.20 -18.71
CA HIS A 171 -1.62 0.18 -17.80
C HIS A 171 -0.93 0.83 -16.58
N TYR A 172 -1.24 0.33 -15.39
CA TYR A 172 -0.72 0.88 -14.14
C TYR A 172 -0.05 -0.19 -13.29
N MET A 173 0.92 0.23 -12.52
CA MET A 173 1.70 -0.58 -11.59
C MET A 173 1.72 0.04 -10.19
N ASP A 174 2.30 -0.67 -9.23
CA ASP A 174 2.29 -0.36 -7.80
C ASP A 174 2.70 1.09 -7.49
N GLY A 175 1.89 1.75 -6.68
CA GLY A 175 2.08 3.13 -6.27
C GLY A 175 3.29 3.36 -5.34
N ALA A 176 3.86 2.30 -4.76
CA ALA A 176 5.08 2.41 -3.96
C ALA A 176 6.29 2.87 -4.78
N LEU A 177 6.26 2.66 -6.10
CA LEU A 177 7.29 3.14 -7.02
C LEU A 177 7.37 4.68 -7.11
N ARG A 178 6.31 5.40 -6.70
CA ARG A 178 6.32 6.87 -6.61
C ARG A 178 7.16 7.33 -5.42
N ALA A 179 6.74 7.04 -4.19
CA ALA A 179 7.38 7.53 -2.97
C ALA A 179 7.12 6.60 -1.76
N GLY A 180 6.94 5.31 -1.99
CA GLY A 180 6.66 4.32 -0.96
C GLY A 180 5.31 4.49 -0.29
N ALA A 181 5.25 4.98 0.94
CA ALA A 181 3.99 5.21 1.65
C ALA A 181 3.19 6.40 1.10
N ASN A 182 3.79 7.23 0.24
CA ASN A 182 3.17 8.43 -0.34
C ASN A 182 2.57 9.40 0.70
N ALA A 183 3.17 9.45 1.89
CA ALA A 183 2.69 10.24 3.01
C ALA A 183 2.76 11.76 2.80
N ASP A 184 3.49 12.22 1.78
CA ASP A 184 3.51 13.60 1.31
C ASP A 184 2.12 14.09 0.83
N LEU A 185 1.26 13.17 0.35
CA LEU A 185 -0.12 13.49 -0.02
C LEU A 185 -0.99 13.91 1.18
N ALA A 186 -0.57 13.59 2.41
CA ALA A 186 -1.20 14.03 3.64
C ALA A 186 -0.48 15.24 4.27
N ALA A 187 0.31 16.01 3.50
CA ALA A 187 1.12 17.10 4.02
C ALA A 187 0.32 18.22 4.71
N GLY A 188 -0.96 18.42 4.32
CA GLY A 188 -1.86 19.41 4.92
C GLY A 188 -2.49 18.99 6.25
N ALA A 189 -2.37 17.73 6.67
CA ALA A 189 -2.98 17.24 7.90
C ALA A 189 -2.19 17.66 9.14
N ARG A 190 -2.91 17.98 10.24
CA ARG A 190 -2.30 18.32 11.55
C ARG A 190 -1.69 17.10 12.22
N THR A 191 -2.38 15.96 12.15
CA THR A 191 -1.91 14.68 12.68
C THR A 191 -1.82 13.67 11.54
N VAL A 192 -0.66 13.06 11.37
CA VAL A 192 -0.43 12.02 10.34
C VAL A 192 0.09 10.77 11.01
N VAL A 193 -0.59 9.65 10.76
CA VAL A 193 -0.11 8.32 11.11
C VAL A 193 0.38 7.63 9.85
N VAL A 194 1.67 7.34 9.80
CA VAL A 194 2.31 6.64 8.67
C VAL A 194 2.59 5.20 9.06
N ILE A 195 2.07 4.24 8.30
CA ILE A 195 2.34 2.82 8.53
C ILE A 195 3.26 2.32 7.44
N GLU A 196 4.49 1.99 7.79
CA GLU A 196 5.54 1.53 6.86
C GLU A 196 6.00 0.10 7.20
N PRO A 197 5.28 -0.93 6.74
CA PRO A 197 5.59 -2.32 7.09
C PRO A 197 6.95 -2.79 6.57
N LEU A 198 7.51 -2.13 5.56
CA LEU A 198 8.81 -2.45 4.95
C LEU A 198 9.91 -1.43 5.26
N ALA A 199 9.75 -0.61 6.31
CA ALA A 199 10.74 0.41 6.69
C ALA A 199 12.14 -0.18 6.95
N HIS A 200 12.23 -1.41 7.41
CA HIS A 200 13.50 -2.12 7.65
C HIS A 200 14.25 -2.49 6.35
N LEU A 201 13.55 -2.66 5.24
CA LEU A 201 14.14 -2.96 3.92
C LEU A 201 14.51 -1.69 3.15
N ASN A 202 13.72 -0.64 3.34
CA ASN A 202 13.87 0.63 2.63
C ASN A 202 13.80 1.79 3.62
N PRO A 203 14.90 2.05 4.39
CA PRO A 203 14.95 3.17 5.30
C PRO A 203 14.72 4.48 4.53
N ARG A 204 13.77 5.28 4.98
CA ARG A 204 13.42 6.55 4.35
C ARG A 204 13.61 7.68 5.32
N GLU A 205 13.82 8.86 4.77
CA GLU A 205 13.81 10.06 5.58
C GLU A 205 12.42 10.27 6.18
N PRO A 206 12.32 10.45 7.52
CA PRO A 206 11.05 10.72 8.19
C PRO A 206 10.31 11.91 7.55
N LEU A 207 8.98 11.81 7.49
CA LEU A 207 8.13 12.81 6.84
C LEU A 207 8.26 14.21 7.47
N ASP A 208 8.54 14.29 8.77
CA ASP A 208 8.77 15.54 9.51
C ASP A 208 10.03 16.30 9.06
N ARG A 209 10.98 15.60 8.42
CA ARG A 209 12.21 16.18 7.88
C ARG A 209 12.13 16.51 6.39
N ARG A 210 11.08 16.05 5.70
CA ARG A 210 10.92 16.34 4.26
C ARG A 210 10.34 17.73 4.07
N PRO A 211 10.94 18.59 3.20
CA PRO A 211 10.30 19.81 2.76
C PRO A 211 8.94 19.45 2.11
N THR A 212 7.88 20.16 2.46
CA THR A 212 6.62 20.09 1.71
C THR A 212 6.85 20.65 0.32
N ALA A 213 6.27 20.06 -0.71
CA ALA A 213 6.43 20.50 -2.10
C ALA A 213 6.13 21.99 -2.31
N ASP A 214 5.31 22.60 -1.45
CA ASP A 214 4.93 24.02 -1.52
C ASP A 214 5.64 24.92 -0.49
N GLY A 215 6.62 24.43 0.27
CA GLY A 215 7.30 25.23 1.29
C GLY A 215 6.40 25.71 2.43
N ALA A 216 5.14 25.28 2.47
CA ALA A 216 4.16 25.69 3.45
C ALA A 216 4.42 24.99 4.79
N ARG A 217 5.14 25.64 5.68
CA ARG A 217 4.99 25.44 7.11
C ARG A 217 3.59 25.95 7.43
N THR A 218 2.70 25.08 7.94
CA THR A 218 1.44 25.53 8.50
C THR A 218 1.74 26.62 9.54
N ALA A 219 1.25 27.82 9.28
CA ALA A 219 1.57 29.01 10.06
C ALA A 219 1.03 28.96 11.51
N ASP A 220 0.36 27.88 11.91
CA ASP A 220 -0.32 27.77 13.19
C ASP A 220 -0.37 26.32 13.68
N GLY A 221 0.64 25.88 14.42
CA GLY A 221 0.64 24.64 15.16
C GLY A 221 1.63 23.57 14.66
N ALA A 222 2.35 22.96 15.61
CA ALA A 222 3.27 21.88 15.32
C ALA A 222 2.51 20.66 14.75
N ARG A 223 2.86 20.27 13.53
CA ARG A 223 2.38 19.02 12.90
C ARG A 223 2.85 17.82 13.71
N THR A 224 1.95 16.91 14.02
CA THR A 224 2.28 15.64 14.66
C THR A 224 2.37 14.53 13.64
N VAL A 225 3.54 13.90 13.54
CA VAL A 225 3.75 12.72 12.68
C VAL A 225 4.11 11.52 13.54
N VAL A 226 3.35 10.44 13.42
CA VAL A 226 3.62 9.17 14.10
C VAL A 226 3.90 8.12 13.04
N THR A 227 5.15 7.67 12.94
CA THR A 227 5.52 6.55 12.06
C THR A 227 5.46 5.23 12.84
N LEU A 228 4.74 4.27 12.26
CA LEU A 228 4.60 2.90 12.75
C LEU A 228 5.39 1.98 11.82
N ALA A 229 6.55 1.56 12.29
CA ALA A 229 7.40 0.57 11.64
C ALA A 229 7.26 -0.79 12.34
N PRO A 230 7.60 -1.91 11.69
CA PRO A 230 7.66 -3.21 12.36
C PRO A 230 8.73 -3.18 13.45
N ASP A 231 8.41 -3.77 14.60
CA ASP A 231 9.39 -4.04 15.63
C ASP A 231 10.30 -5.23 15.27
N ALA A 232 11.27 -5.53 16.14
CA ALA A 232 12.23 -6.59 15.87
C ALA A 232 11.56 -7.99 15.72
N GLU A 233 10.45 -8.23 16.40
CA GLU A 233 9.70 -9.48 16.28
C GLU A 233 8.95 -9.55 14.94
N ALA A 234 8.29 -8.48 14.55
CA ALA A 234 7.63 -8.39 13.25
C ALA A 234 8.63 -8.51 12.09
N VAL A 235 9.81 -7.89 12.19
CA VAL A 235 10.88 -8.03 11.19
C VAL A 235 11.32 -9.50 11.06
N ARG A 236 11.53 -10.21 12.18
CA ARG A 236 11.86 -11.63 12.13
C ARG A 236 10.74 -12.47 11.51
N ALA A 237 9.48 -12.14 11.82
CA ALA A 237 8.32 -12.85 11.30
C ALA A 237 8.11 -12.66 9.79
N PHE A 238 8.55 -11.57 9.19
CA PHE A 238 8.53 -11.38 7.72
C PHE A 238 9.46 -12.34 6.99
N GLY A 239 10.55 -12.76 7.62
CA GLY A 239 11.58 -13.56 6.96
C GLY A 239 12.33 -12.81 5.86
N SER A 240 13.08 -13.54 5.05
CA SER A 240 13.87 -12.98 3.94
C SER A 240 13.11 -12.89 2.62
N ASP A 241 12.03 -13.66 2.46
CA ASP A 241 11.18 -13.68 1.26
C ASP A 241 9.76 -13.24 1.62
N LEU A 242 9.36 -12.06 1.16
CA LEU A 242 8.01 -11.51 1.39
C LEU A 242 6.91 -12.28 0.65
N ASN A 243 7.27 -13.10 -0.34
CA ASN A 243 6.33 -13.95 -1.08
C ASN A 243 6.12 -15.31 -0.40
N ASP A 244 6.94 -15.66 0.58
CA ASP A 244 6.78 -16.90 1.34
C ASP A 244 5.54 -16.81 2.23
N ARG A 245 4.50 -17.52 1.82
CA ARG A 245 3.21 -17.56 2.51
C ARG A 245 3.28 -18.19 3.91
N THR A 246 4.30 -18.97 4.20
CA THR A 246 4.51 -19.53 5.55
C THR A 246 4.78 -18.44 6.58
N ASN A 247 5.28 -17.27 6.15
CA ASN A 247 5.53 -16.11 6.97
C ASN A 247 4.28 -15.24 7.23
N TRP A 248 3.18 -15.46 6.50
CA TRP A 248 2.00 -14.59 6.60
C TRP A 248 1.31 -14.67 7.96
N ALA A 249 1.08 -15.88 8.48
CA ALA A 249 0.49 -16.06 9.80
C ALA A 249 1.40 -15.54 10.92
N PRO A 250 2.71 -15.87 10.97
CA PRO A 250 3.64 -15.26 11.92
C PRO A 250 3.66 -13.72 11.86
N ALA A 251 3.73 -13.14 10.67
CA ALA A 251 3.72 -11.69 10.48
C ALA A 251 2.40 -11.03 10.92
N TYR A 252 1.27 -11.70 10.70
CA TYR A 252 -0.02 -11.25 11.20
C TYR A 252 -0.06 -11.22 12.73
N LEU A 253 0.40 -12.31 13.39
CA LEU A 253 0.45 -12.42 14.85
C LEU A 253 1.41 -11.41 15.48
N ALA A 254 2.57 -11.19 14.87
CA ALA A 254 3.49 -10.15 15.32
C ALA A 254 2.85 -8.74 15.25
N GLY A 255 2.06 -8.47 14.21
CA GLY A 255 1.28 -7.23 14.13
C GLY A 255 0.24 -7.09 15.25
N LEU A 256 -0.43 -8.18 15.64
CA LEU A 256 -1.32 -8.18 16.81
C LEU A 256 -0.55 -7.87 18.10
N ALA A 257 0.62 -8.48 18.28
CA ALA A 257 1.45 -8.31 19.48
C ALA A 257 1.99 -6.88 19.62
N GLN A 258 2.29 -6.20 18.51
CA GLN A 258 2.77 -4.81 18.49
C GLN A 258 1.67 -3.79 18.85
N ALA A 259 0.39 -4.13 18.67
CA ALA A 259 -0.72 -3.18 18.77
C ALA A 259 -0.93 -2.55 20.17
N PRO A 260 -0.75 -3.23 21.32
CA PRO A 260 -0.96 -2.61 22.63
C PRO A 260 -0.11 -1.35 22.84
N ALA A 261 1.20 -1.47 22.66
CA ALA A 261 2.11 -0.33 22.81
C ALA A 261 1.86 0.77 21.77
N THR A 262 1.49 0.37 20.55
CA THR A 262 1.12 1.31 19.49
C THR A 262 -0.15 2.08 19.84
N ALA A 263 -1.17 1.41 20.41
CA ALA A 263 -2.41 2.05 20.83
C ALA A 263 -2.17 3.11 21.92
N GLU A 264 -1.31 2.84 22.88
CA GLU A 264 -0.94 3.82 23.92
C GLU A 264 -0.31 5.08 23.32
N ARG A 265 0.61 4.90 22.37
CA ARG A 265 1.25 6.01 21.65
C ARG A 265 0.23 6.84 20.85
N LEU A 266 -0.71 6.18 20.20
CA LEU A 266 -1.67 6.86 19.34
C LEU A 266 -2.76 7.58 20.15
N ARG A 267 -3.23 7.07 21.28
CA ARG A 267 -4.29 7.70 22.09
C ARG A 267 -4.01 9.15 22.48
N SER A 268 -2.75 9.51 22.64
CA SER A 268 -2.38 10.88 23.02
C SER A 268 -2.47 11.87 21.85
N VAL A 269 -2.44 11.39 20.62
CA VAL A 269 -2.35 12.23 19.41
C VAL A 269 -3.49 11.99 18.42
N TRP A 270 -4.07 10.76 18.42
CA TRP A 270 -5.17 10.39 17.54
C TRP A 270 -6.51 10.71 18.24
N GLN A 271 -6.99 11.91 18.01
CA GLN A 271 -8.29 12.36 18.50
C GLN A 271 -9.17 12.62 17.26
N PRO A 272 -10.13 11.72 16.96
CA PRO A 272 -11.11 12.01 15.94
C PRO A 272 -11.86 13.29 16.29
N GLY A 273 -12.10 14.15 15.30
CA GLY A 273 -12.84 15.37 15.50
C GLY A 273 -14.22 15.12 16.14
N PRO A 274 -14.79 16.06 16.89
CA PRO A 274 -16.11 15.90 17.48
C PRO A 274 -17.14 15.74 16.37
N GLY A 275 -17.79 14.59 16.29
CA GLY A 275 -18.98 14.30 15.50
C GLY A 275 -18.76 13.59 14.17
N ARG A 276 -18.34 12.35 14.22
CA ARG A 276 -18.69 11.34 13.21
C ARG A 276 -19.29 10.11 13.88
#